data_00cce8c2da453252ab95181d992edae6
#
_entry.id   00cce8c2da453252ab95181d992edae6
#
_cell.length_a   1.000
_cell.length_b   1.000
_cell.length_c   1.000
_cell.angle_alpha   90.00
_cell.angle_beta   90.00
_cell.angle_gamma   90.00
#
_symmetry.space_group_name_H-M   'P 1'
#
loop_
_entity.id
_entity.type
_entity.pdbx_description
1 polymer ?
#
loop_
_entity_poly.entity_id
_entity_poly.type
_entity_poly.pdbx_seq_one_letter_code
_entity_poly.pdbx_strand_id
1 'polypeptide(L)'
;MSQQKLPKYFYSSKNLRLFYIASEPSGLRLSVPKKLFRLAVDRNRIKRQIKEIFRTNDLYFQKGCFVVMVYKPFCKLSYREASFEIVKAVKSSLNNNKAPK
;
A
#
# COMPACT_ATOMS: atom_id res chain seq x y z
N MET A 1 11.05 -8.85 -21.42
CA MET A 1 10.67 -8.77 -20.67
C MET A 1 10.30 -7.74 -20.30
N SER A 2 9.59 -7.51 -20.15
CA SER A 2 9.22 -6.50 -19.89
C SER A 2 8.95 -6.29 -18.59
N GLN A 3 9.57 -5.80 -17.90
CA GLN A 3 9.31 -5.55 -16.75
C GLN A 3 8.62 -4.35 -16.58
N GLN A 4 7.59 -4.20 -15.97
CA GLN A 4 6.93 -3.05 -15.75
C GLN A 4 7.64 -2.35 -14.69
N LYS A 5 8.16 -1.20 -14.84
CA LYS A 5 8.77 -0.44 -13.88
C LYS A 5 7.79 0.27 -13.07
N LEU A 6 7.87 0.23 -11.75
CA LEU A 6 6.97 0.99 -10.90
C LEU A 6 7.39 2.45 -10.89
N PRO A 7 6.46 3.34 -10.71
CA PRO A 7 6.79 4.76 -10.60
C PRO A 7 7.47 4.98 -9.27
N LYS A 8 7.86 6.19 -9.01
CA LYS A 8 8.46 6.49 -7.76
C LYS A 8 7.46 6.33 -6.68
N TYR A 9 7.88 5.87 -5.50
CA TYR A 9 6.95 5.73 -4.39
C TYR A 9 6.59 7.12 -3.87
N PHE A 10 5.41 7.26 -3.33
CA PHE A 10 5.01 8.52 -2.73
C PHE A 10 5.11 8.47 -1.22
N TYR A 11 5.38 7.31 -0.66
CA TYR A 11 5.55 7.16 0.77
C TYR A 11 6.44 5.96 1.03
N SER A 12 7.33 6.10 1.98
CA SER A 12 8.21 5.00 2.32
C SER A 12 8.57 5.07 3.79
N SER A 13 8.52 3.93 4.47
CA SER A 13 8.95 3.86 5.84
C SER A 13 9.60 2.49 6.03
N LYS A 14 10.02 2.19 7.23
CA LYS A 14 10.60 0.88 7.48
C LYS A 14 9.57 -0.23 7.40
N ASN A 15 8.30 0.12 7.46
CA ASN A 15 7.22 -0.85 7.45
C ASN A 15 6.68 -1.17 6.06
N LEU A 16 6.59 -0.16 5.22
CA LEU A 16 6.03 -0.37 3.90
C LEU A 16 6.36 0.78 2.96
N ARG A 17 6.07 0.58 1.70
CA ARG A 17 6.31 1.57 0.68
C ARG A 17 5.06 1.61 -0.21
N LEU A 18 4.59 2.79 -0.52
CA LEU A 18 3.38 2.94 -1.30
C LEU A 18 3.66 3.60 -2.64
N PHE A 19 3.04 3.06 -3.67
CA PHE A 19 3.16 3.59 -5.03
C PHE A 19 1.77 3.83 -5.60
N TYR A 20 1.68 4.68 -6.58
CA TYR A 20 0.40 4.97 -7.22
C TYR A 20 0.60 5.00 -8.74
N ILE A 21 -0.21 4.25 -9.45
CA ILE A 21 -0.14 4.19 -10.91
C ILE A 21 -1.43 4.72 -11.47
N ALA A 22 -1.41 5.97 -11.87
CA ALA A 22 -2.62 6.64 -12.32
C ALA A 22 -3.19 6.08 -13.62
N SER A 23 -2.35 5.54 -14.45
CA SER A 23 -2.81 5.01 -15.75
C SER A 23 -3.53 3.69 -15.66
N GLU A 24 -3.52 3.06 -14.50
CA GLU A 24 -4.18 1.78 -14.38
C GLU A 24 -5.57 1.92 -13.79
N PRO A 25 -6.41 0.91 -13.97
CA PRO A 25 -7.74 0.97 -13.38
C PRO A 25 -7.66 0.98 -11.87
N SER A 26 -8.69 1.44 -11.24
CA SER A 26 -8.74 1.48 -9.80
C SER A 26 -8.47 0.12 -9.21
N GLY A 27 -7.72 0.08 -8.15
CA GLY A 27 -7.44 -1.19 -7.51
C GLY A 27 -6.29 -1.12 -6.54
N LEU A 28 -5.90 -2.28 -6.07
CA LEU A 28 -4.86 -2.39 -5.08
C LEU A 28 -4.04 -3.62 -5.38
N ARG A 29 -2.74 -3.45 -5.44
CA ARG A 29 -1.83 -4.57 -5.59
C ARG A 29 -0.98 -4.65 -4.38
N LEU A 30 -0.75 -5.86 -3.89
CA LEU A 30 0.00 -6.06 -2.69
C LEU A 30 1.23 -6.90 -2.96
N SER A 31 2.36 -6.46 -2.47
CA SER A 31 3.58 -7.21 -2.59
C SER A 31 4.03 -7.61 -1.20
N VAL A 32 3.87 -8.88 -0.87
CA VAL A 32 4.26 -9.41 0.44
C VAL A 32 5.28 -10.50 0.17
N PRO A 33 6.57 -10.16 0.13
CA PRO A 33 7.58 -11.09 -0.35
C PRO A 33 7.75 -12.34 0.48
N LYS A 34 7.85 -13.46 -0.21
CA LYS A 34 8.07 -14.72 0.44
C LYS A 34 9.34 -14.73 1.23
N LYS A 35 10.35 -14.05 0.76
CA LYS A 35 11.61 -13.98 1.45
C LYS A 35 11.48 -13.40 2.83
N LEU A 36 10.61 -12.42 3.01
CA LEU A 36 10.43 -11.75 4.29
C LEU A 36 9.35 -12.40 5.15
N PHE A 37 8.39 -13.02 4.51
CA PHE A 37 7.26 -13.64 5.21
C PHE A 37 7.10 -15.06 4.72
N ARG A 38 7.81 -15.96 5.32
CA ARG A 38 7.86 -17.33 4.84
C ARG A 38 6.58 -18.11 4.95
N LEU A 39 5.81 -17.84 5.97
CA LEU A 39 4.56 -18.58 6.14
C LEU A 39 3.45 -17.97 5.31
N ALA A 40 2.78 -18.82 4.54
CA ALA A 40 1.68 -18.37 3.70
C ALA A 40 0.57 -17.77 4.53
N VAL A 41 0.38 -18.28 5.71
CA VAL A 41 -0.65 -17.78 6.62
C VAL A 41 -0.39 -16.31 6.97
N ASP A 42 0.86 -15.96 7.20
CA ASP A 42 1.22 -14.59 7.52
C ASP A 42 1.01 -13.67 6.33
N ARG A 43 1.42 -14.12 5.16
CA ARG A 43 1.25 -13.33 3.95
C ARG A 43 -0.23 -13.08 3.68
N ASN A 44 -1.05 -14.09 3.84
CA ASN A 44 -2.48 -13.96 3.60
C ASN A 44 -3.14 -13.04 4.62
N ARG A 45 -2.71 -13.12 5.86
CA ARG A 45 -3.24 -12.25 6.89
C ARG A 45 -2.91 -10.79 6.62
N ILE A 46 -1.69 -10.53 6.21
CA ILE A 46 -1.26 -9.17 5.90
C ILE A 46 -2.04 -8.62 4.72
N LYS A 47 -2.20 -9.42 3.67
CA LYS A 47 -2.95 -9.01 2.50
C LYS A 47 -4.39 -8.67 2.86
N ARG A 48 -5.02 -9.51 3.65
CA ARG A 48 -6.39 -9.31 4.06
C ARG A 48 -6.52 -8.05 4.90
N GLN A 49 -5.56 -7.83 5.79
CA GLN A 49 -5.55 -6.68 6.65
C GLN A 49 -5.45 -5.38 5.85
N ILE A 50 -4.56 -5.34 4.88
CA ILE A 50 -4.38 -4.15 4.07
C ILE A 50 -5.60 -3.88 3.20
N LYS A 51 -6.18 -4.92 2.62
CA LYS A 51 -7.37 -4.77 1.81
C LYS A 51 -8.51 -4.21 2.66
N GLU A 52 -8.62 -4.69 3.88
CA GLU A 52 -9.66 -4.24 4.78
C GLU A 52 -9.46 -2.76 5.14
N ILE A 53 -8.23 -2.35 5.35
CA ILE A 53 -7.94 -0.96 5.65
C ILE A 53 -8.35 -0.05 4.50
N PHE A 54 -8.03 -0.45 3.27
CA PHE A 54 -8.41 0.33 2.11
C PHE A 54 -9.93 0.38 1.96
N ARG A 55 -10.60 -0.73 2.20
CA ARG A 55 -12.03 -0.81 2.04
C ARG A 55 -12.77 0.01 3.10
N THR A 56 -12.41 -0.17 4.36
CA THR A 56 -13.14 0.49 5.44
C THR A 56 -12.87 1.98 5.51
N ASN A 57 -11.74 2.42 4.99
CA ASN A 57 -11.42 3.85 5.00
C ASN A 57 -11.65 4.51 3.66
N ASP A 58 -12.29 3.74 2.76
CA ASP A 58 -12.67 4.28 1.45
C ASP A 58 -11.49 4.91 0.72
N LEU A 59 -10.41 4.20 0.64
CA LEU A 59 -9.23 4.73 -0.02
C LEU A 59 -9.21 4.48 -1.52
N TYR A 60 -10.24 3.86 -2.05
CA TYR A 60 -10.34 3.61 -3.50
C TYR A 60 -11.07 4.73 -4.24
N PHE A 61 -11.11 5.89 -3.67
CA PHE A 61 -11.95 6.93 -4.23
C PHE A 61 -11.43 7.58 -5.49
N GLN A 62 -10.25 7.25 -5.94
CA GLN A 62 -9.81 7.85 -7.20
C GLN A 62 -9.32 6.79 -8.14
N LYS A 63 -9.25 7.17 -9.42
CA LYS A 63 -8.79 6.29 -10.41
C LYS A 63 -7.37 5.96 -10.20
N GLY A 64 -6.90 4.84 -10.62
CA GLY A 64 -5.52 4.46 -10.50
C GLY A 64 -5.34 3.32 -9.50
N CYS A 65 -4.20 2.70 -9.55
CA CYS A 65 -3.91 1.55 -8.73
C CYS A 65 -2.89 1.88 -7.67
N PHE A 66 -3.16 1.48 -6.43
CA PHE A 66 -2.18 1.64 -5.36
C PHE A 66 -1.39 0.33 -5.26
N VAL A 67 -0.10 0.44 -5.07
CA VAL A 67 0.75 -0.73 -4.87
C VAL A 67 1.38 -0.60 -3.50
N VAL A 68 1.21 -1.61 -2.66
CA VAL A 68 1.76 -1.61 -1.31
C VAL A 68 2.82 -2.69 -1.21
N MET A 69 4.04 -2.27 -0.94
CA MET A 69 5.14 -3.18 -0.77
C MET A 69 5.41 -3.28 0.72
N VAL A 70 5.34 -4.47 1.27
CA VAL A 70 5.39 -4.67 2.72
C VAL A 70 6.74 -5.18 3.15
N TYR A 71 7.28 -4.61 4.22
CA TYR A 71 8.56 -5.03 4.78
C TYR A 71 8.34 -5.72 6.12
N LYS A 72 9.35 -6.40 6.56
CA LYS A 72 9.27 -7.23 7.74
C LYS A 72 8.70 -6.54 8.99
N PRO A 73 9.10 -5.33 9.34
CA PRO A 73 8.58 -4.70 10.56
C PRO A 73 7.07 -4.51 10.58
N PHE A 74 6.43 -4.55 9.42
CA PHE A 74 4.99 -4.41 9.35
C PHE A 74 4.29 -5.48 10.19
N CYS A 75 4.89 -6.65 10.29
CA CYS A 75 4.33 -7.73 11.06
C CYS A 75 4.10 -7.38 12.51
N LYS A 76 4.86 -6.46 13.02
CA LYS A 76 4.76 -6.07 14.41
C LYS A 76 3.72 -5.01 14.69
N LEU A 77 3.13 -4.46 13.66
CA LEU A 77 2.14 -3.43 13.85
C LEU A 77 0.79 -4.03 14.18
N SER A 78 0.05 -3.37 15.06
CA SER A 78 -1.31 -3.78 15.32
C SER A 78 -2.15 -3.30 14.13
N TYR A 79 -3.37 -3.78 14.03
CA TYR A 79 -4.25 -3.34 12.96
C TYR A 79 -4.44 -1.83 13.01
N ARG A 80 -4.59 -1.29 14.19
CA ARG A 80 -4.77 0.13 14.37
C ARG A 80 -3.56 0.93 13.90
N GLU A 81 -2.37 0.46 14.24
CA GLU A 81 -1.14 1.14 13.82
C GLU A 81 -0.98 1.07 12.30
N ALA A 82 -1.24 -0.07 11.73
CA ALA A 82 -1.12 -0.24 10.29
C ALA A 82 -2.13 0.64 9.58
N SER A 83 -3.35 0.67 10.08
CA SER A 83 -4.41 1.47 9.49
C SER A 83 -4.04 2.96 9.53
N PHE A 84 -3.57 3.40 10.67
CA PHE A 84 -3.19 4.80 10.83
C PHE A 84 -2.12 5.21 9.84
N GLU A 85 -1.10 4.40 9.71
CA GLU A 85 0.01 4.69 8.81
C GLU A 85 -0.44 4.73 7.36
N ILE A 86 -1.21 3.76 6.93
CA ILE A 86 -1.65 3.67 5.56
C ILE A 86 -2.61 4.82 5.22
N VAL A 87 -3.57 5.07 6.07
CA VAL A 87 -4.56 6.11 5.82
C VAL A 87 -3.88 7.48 5.77
N LYS A 88 -3.00 7.73 6.72
CA LYS A 88 -2.30 8.98 6.75
C LYS A 88 -1.45 9.18 5.50
N ALA A 89 -0.76 8.14 5.07
CA ALA A 89 0.10 8.23 3.91
C ALA A 89 -0.70 8.48 2.63
N VAL A 90 -1.80 7.76 2.46
CA VAL A 90 -2.61 7.93 1.26
C VAL A 90 -3.26 9.31 1.22
N LYS A 91 -3.77 9.78 2.34
CA LYS A 91 -4.41 11.07 2.36
C LYS A 91 -3.44 12.22 2.17
N SER A 92 -2.24 12.06 2.70
CA SER A 92 -1.21 13.03 2.50
C SER A 92 -0.81 13.13 1.04
N SER A 93 -0.72 12.00 0.40
CA SER A 93 -0.37 11.96 -1.00
C SER A 93 -1.42 12.66 -1.84
N LEU A 94 -2.69 12.46 -1.52
CA LEU A 94 -3.73 13.11 -2.26
C LEU A 94 -3.68 14.61 -2.10
N ASN A 95 -3.40 15.08 -0.92
CA ASN A 95 -3.28 16.50 -0.70
C ASN A 95 -2.14 17.06 -1.53
N ASN A 96 -1.04 16.35 -1.57
CA ASN A 96 0.09 16.78 -2.37
C ASN A 96 -0.25 16.79 -3.84
N ASN A 97 -0.97 15.80 -4.28
CA ASN A 97 -1.36 15.74 -5.67
C ASN A 97 -2.34 16.81 -6.02
N LYS A 98 -3.17 17.25 -5.10
CA LYS A 98 -4.10 18.25 -5.39
C LYS A 98 -3.46 19.56 -5.35
N ALA A 99 -2.31 19.70 -4.81
CA ALA A 99 -1.65 20.94 -4.74
C ALA A 99 -1.57 21.51 -6.10
N PRO A 100 -1.78 22.70 -6.22
CA PRO A 100 -1.79 23.29 -7.52
C PRO A 100 -0.48 23.12 -8.05
N LYS A 101 -0.46 22.79 -9.19
CA LYS A 101 0.71 22.59 -9.73
C LYS A 101 1.14 23.76 -10.28
#